data_ca5b5097c846172892d5d354547cdb45
#
_entry.id   ca5b5097c846172892d5d354547cdb45
#
_cell.length_a   1.000
_cell.length_b   1.000
_cell.length_c   1.000
_cell.angle_alpha   90.00
_cell.angle_beta   90.00
_cell.angle_gamma   90.00
#
_symmetry.space_group_name_H-M   'P 1'
#
loop_
_entity.id
_entity.type
_entity.pdbx_description
1 polymer ?
#
loop_
_entity_poly.entity_id
_entity_poly.type
_entity_poly.pdbx_seq_one_letter_code
_entity_poly.pdbx_strand_id
1 'polypeptide(L)'
;QRVPYPTGTVQVQPDENGIPGYEIKEKVAWDNIPFTPGLETLARQSRAICFGSLAQRDEVSRAAINRFLDAMPEENSYKIFDINLRQGFYSQEVLCRSFERCNILKLNDEELITISRMFGYPGIDLEDKCWILLGKYNLKMLILTCGINGSYVFSPGAVSFVETPKVKVADTVGAGD
;
A
#
# COMPACT_ATOMS: atom_id res chain seq x y z
N GLN A 1 16.29 -7.40 12.96
CA GLN A 1 16.07 -6.80 14.29
C GLN A 1 15.20 -7.73 15.14
N ARG A 2 15.41 -7.72 16.45
CA ARG A 2 14.54 -8.38 17.43
C ARG A 2 13.99 -7.33 18.37
N VAL A 3 12.70 -7.44 18.69
CA VAL A 3 12.00 -6.54 19.63
C VAL A 3 11.26 -7.40 20.66
N PRO A 4 10.95 -6.89 21.87
CA PRO A 4 10.30 -7.64 22.93
C PRO A 4 8.76 -7.77 22.71
N TYR A 5 8.36 -8.05 21.48
CA TYR A 5 6.97 -8.21 21.08
C TYR A 5 6.78 -9.54 20.34
N PRO A 6 5.60 -10.16 20.40
CA PRO A 6 5.34 -11.41 19.70
C PRO A 6 5.39 -11.22 18.18
N THR A 7 5.69 -12.28 17.46
CA THR A 7 5.55 -12.33 16.01
C THR A 7 4.11 -12.06 15.62
N GLY A 8 3.89 -11.23 14.59
CA GLY A 8 2.55 -10.95 14.07
C GLY A 8 1.91 -12.21 13.51
N THR A 9 0.64 -12.39 13.83
CA THR A 9 -0.18 -13.50 13.33
C THR A 9 -1.51 -12.97 12.82
N VAL A 10 -2.06 -13.67 11.83
CA VAL A 10 -3.42 -13.48 11.34
C VAL A 10 -4.22 -14.70 11.75
N GLN A 11 -5.32 -14.50 12.47
CA GLN A 11 -6.24 -15.57 12.80
C GLN A 11 -7.34 -15.61 11.74
N VAL A 12 -7.61 -16.80 11.23
CA VAL A 12 -8.70 -17.03 10.30
C VAL A 12 -9.84 -17.67 11.09
N GLN A 13 -10.98 -16.98 11.17
CA GLN A 13 -12.19 -17.48 11.81
C GLN A 13 -13.29 -17.46 10.75
N PRO A 14 -13.81 -18.62 10.32
CA PRO A 14 -14.96 -18.63 9.42
C PRO A 14 -16.19 -18.11 10.16
N ASP A 15 -17.00 -17.31 9.49
CA ASP A 15 -18.31 -16.88 9.98
C ASP A 15 -19.32 -18.05 9.93
N GLU A 16 -20.56 -17.79 10.35
CA GLU A 16 -21.67 -18.77 10.34
C GLU A 16 -21.99 -19.31 8.93
N ASN A 17 -21.55 -18.61 7.87
CA ASN A 17 -21.73 -18.99 6.47
C ASN A 17 -20.46 -19.64 5.88
N GLY A 18 -19.42 -19.87 6.69
CA GLY A 18 -18.15 -20.41 6.26
C GLY A 18 -17.25 -19.41 5.52
N ILE A 19 -17.56 -18.13 5.56
CA ILE A 19 -16.73 -17.08 4.94
C ILE A 19 -15.57 -16.76 5.89
N PRO A 20 -14.31 -16.86 5.44
CA PRO A 20 -13.16 -16.61 6.30
C PRO A 20 -13.08 -15.14 6.71
N GLY A 21 -13.24 -14.88 8.00
CA GLY A 21 -12.89 -13.60 8.63
C GLY A 21 -11.43 -13.60 9.04
N TYR A 22 -10.73 -12.52 8.79
CA TYR A 22 -9.32 -12.36 9.15
C TYR A 22 -9.18 -11.39 10.32
N GLU A 23 -8.58 -11.84 11.42
CA GLU A 23 -8.22 -10.98 12.56
C GLU A 23 -6.71 -10.77 12.57
N ILE A 24 -6.28 -9.52 12.34
CA ILE A 24 -4.86 -9.13 12.38
C ILE A 24 -4.53 -8.66 13.79
N LYS A 25 -3.65 -9.40 14.48
CA LYS A 25 -3.26 -9.09 15.86
C LYS A 25 -2.50 -7.77 15.93
N GLU A 26 -2.81 -7.00 16.98
CA GLU A 26 -2.14 -5.74 17.30
C GLU A 26 -1.02 -5.94 18.33
N LYS A 27 -0.17 -4.92 18.52
CA LYS A 27 0.96 -4.89 19.47
C LYS A 27 1.94 -6.03 19.24
N VAL A 28 2.25 -6.28 18.00
CA VAL A 28 3.19 -7.31 17.54
C VAL A 28 4.52 -6.70 17.10
N ALA A 29 5.49 -7.54 16.77
CA ALA A 29 6.85 -7.10 16.45
C ALA A 29 6.92 -6.08 15.30
N TRP A 30 6.14 -6.25 14.25
CA TRP A 30 6.15 -5.33 13.11
C TRP A 30 5.42 -3.99 13.35
N ASP A 31 4.69 -3.83 14.45
CA ASP A 31 4.19 -2.54 14.94
C ASP A 31 5.31 -1.72 15.61
N ASN A 32 6.42 -2.37 15.97
CA ASN A 32 7.49 -1.81 16.79
C ASN A 32 8.86 -1.90 16.11
N ILE A 33 8.95 -1.57 14.84
CA ILE A 33 10.21 -1.55 14.07
C ILE A 33 10.98 -0.27 14.44
N PRO A 34 12.11 -0.35 15.18
CA PRO A 34 12.88 0.84 15.51
C PRO A 34 13.72 1.30 14.31
N PHE A 35 13.83 2.60 14.11
CA PHE A 35 14.76 3.15 13.12
C PHE A 35 16.17 3.21 13.72
N THR A 36 17.05 2.38 13.19
CA THR A 36 18.43 2.23 13.65
C THR A 36 19.43 2.84 12.66
N PRO A 37 20.70 3.13 13.08
CA PRO A 37 21.73 3.57 12.16
C PRO A 37 21.96 2.62 10.96
N GLY A 38 21.76 1.31 11.18
CA GLY A 38 21.83 0.32 10.10
C GLY A 38 20.69 0.48 9.09
N LEU A 39 19.47 0.79 9.53
CA LEU A 39 18.36 1.10 8.63
C LEU A 39 18.58 2.42 7.88
N GLU A 40 19.17 3.41 8.52
CA GLU A 40 19.52 4.67 7.86
C GLU A 40 20.56 4.45 6.75
N THR A 41 21.60 3.70 7.03
CA THR A 41 22.61 3.32 6.01
C THR A 41 21.96 2.57 4.85
N LEU A 42 21.09 1.61 5.16
CA LEU A 42 20.35 0.87 4.13
C LEU A 42 19.47 1.79 3.29
N ALA A 43 18.74 2.71 3.92
CA ALA A 43 17.87 3.65 3.21
C ALA A 43 18.65 4.51 2.22
N ARG A 44 19.81 5.05 2.62
CA ARG A 44 20.68 5.87 1.76
C ARG A 44 21.21 5.11 0.54
N GLN A 45 21.30 3.78 0.62
CA GLN A 45 21.77 2.90 -0.46
C GLN A 45 20.62 2.28 -1.26
N SER A 46 19.38 2.41 -0.79
CA SER A 46 18.23 1.78 -1.41
C SER A 46 17.77 2.53 -2.65
N ARG A 47 17.54 1.79 -3.73
CA ARG A 47 16.93 2.31 -4.96
C ARG A 47 15.42 2.13 -5.01
N ALA A 48 14.89 1.24 -4.20
CA ALA A 48 13.45 1.01 -4.12
C ALA A 48 13.03 0.64 -2.70
N ILE A 49 11.84 1.06 -2.31
CA ILE A 49 11.11 0.62 -1.13
C ILE A 49 9.66 0.37 -1.50
N CYS A 50 9.08 -0.71 -0.97
CA CYS A 50 7.64 -0.92 -0.95
C CYS A 50 7.15 -0.80 0.49
N PHE A 51 6.08 -0.02 0.71
CA PHE A 51 5.47 0.18 2.02
C PHE A 51 3.95 0.29 1.88
N GLY A 52 3.23 -0.05 2.95
CA GLY A 52 1.76 -0.05 2.97
C GLY A 52 1.18 0.75 4.13
N SER A 53 -0.15 0.83 4.18
CA SER A 53 -0.87 1.53 5.26
C SER A 53 -0.83 0.75 6.57
N LEU A 54 -0.99 -0.56 6.52
CA LEU A 54 -1.11 -1.43 7.70
C LEU A 54 0.09 -1.33 8.65
N ALA A 55 1.31 -1.33 8.13
CA ALA A 55 2.53 -1.20 8.93
C ALA A 55 2.71 0.18 9.57
N GLN A 56 1.85 1.14 9.23
CA GLN A 56 1.85 2.50 9.76
C GLN A 56 0.76 2.73 10.83
N ARG A 57 0.01 1.69 11.21
CA ARG A 57 -1.03 1.80 12.22
C ARG A 57 -0.49 2.21 13.60
N ASP A 58 0.70 1.73 13.95
CA ASP A 58 1.41 2.10 15.19
C ASP A 58 2.46 3.18 14.93
N GLU A 59 2.65 4.07 15.91
CA GLU A 59 3.52 5.23 15.78
C GLU A 59 4.99 4.86 15.59
N VAL A 60 5.47 3.80 16.26
CA VAL A 60 6.89 3.41 16.22
C VAL A 60 7.30 3.01 14.81
N SER A 61 6.57 2.08 14.20
CA SER A 61 6.86 1.62 12.83
C SER A 61 6.54 2.69 11.79
N ARG A 62 5.48 3.49 12.00
CA ARG A 62 5.17 4.64 11.14
C ARG A 62 6.32 5.65 11.12
N ALA A 63 6.88 5.99 12.29
CA ALA A 63 8.03 6.89 12.38
C ALA A 63 9.26 6.29 11.68
N ALA A 64 9.51 5.01 11.85
CA ALA A 64 10.62 4.32 11.18
C ALA A 64 10.48 4.32 9.65
N ILE A 65 9.29 4.04 9.13
CA ILE A 65 8.98 4.09 7.69
C ILE A 65 9.23 5.51 7.16
N ASN A 66 8.70 6.53 7.83
CA ASN A 66 8.86 7.92 7.41
C ASN A 66 10.34 8.34 7.38
N ARG A 67 11.12 8.01 8.42
CA ARG A 67 12.56 8.29 8.47
C ARG A 67 13.33 7.53 7.37
N PHE A 68 12.91 6.32 7.04
CA PHE A 68 13.50 5.56 5.94
C PHE A 68 13.26 6.27 4.61
N LEU A 69 12.03 6.69 4.34
CA LEU A 69 11.67 7.44 3.13
C LEU A 69 12.43 8.76 3.02
N ASP A 70 12.65 9.47 4.16
CA ASP A 70 13.42 10.70 4.21
C ASP A 70 14.91 10.50 3.94
N ALA A 71 15.47 9.35 4.34
CA ALA A 71 16.88 9.04 4.15
C ALA A 71 17.21 8.49 2.77
N MET A 72 16.20 8.06 1.99
CA MET A 72 16.41 7.57 0.61
C MET A 72 16.83 8.70 -0.33
N PRO A 73 17.62 8.40 -1.38
CA PRO A 73 17.90 9.35 -2.44
C PRO A 73 16.60 9.89 -3.07
N GLU A 74 16.55 11.18 -3.35
CA GLU A 74 15.41 11.80 -4.05
C GLU A 74 15.39 11.39 -5.52
N GLU A 75 16.54 11.40 -6.16
CA GLU A 75 16.68 11.04 -7.56
C GLU A 75 16.91 9.53 -7.74
N ASN A 76 16.39 8.99 -8.82
CA ASN A 76 16.58 7.60 -9.24
C ASN A 76 16.16 6.56 -8.20
N SER A 77 15.21 6.92 -7.32
CA SER A 77 14.60 6.00 -6.37
C SER A 77 13.12 5.76 -6.67
N TYR A 78 12.65 4.59 -6.25
CA TYR A 78 11.25 4.17 -6.36
C TYR A 78 10.67 4.00 -4.96
N LYS A 79 9.74 4.85 -4.60
CA LYS A 79 8.99 4.80 -3.36
C LYS A 79 7.59 4.31 -3.69
N ILE A 80 7.37 3.01 -3.52
CA ILE A 80 6.15 2.31 -3.93
C ILE A 80 5.22 2.24 -2.73
N PHE A 81 4.08 2.91 -2.81
CA PHE A 81 3.02 2.80 -1.81
C PHE A 81 1.94 1.86 -2.32
N ASP A 82 1.88 0.65 -1.74
CA ASP A 82 0.75 -0.25 -1.88
C ASP A 82 -0.23 0.05 -0.75
N ILE A 83 -1.40 0.64 -1.08
CA ILE A 83 -2.35 1.11 -0.07
C ILE A 83 -2.74 -0.02 0.86
N ASN A 84 -3.17 -1.15 0.31
CA ASN A 84 -3.46 -2.39 1.00
C ASN A 84 -4.28 -2.18 2.28
N LEU A 85 -5.48 -1.57 2.14
CA LEU A 85 -6.37 -1.27 3.27
C LEU A 85 -6.80 -2.54 3.98
N ARG A 86 -6.64 -2.57 5.30
CA ARG A 86 -7.05 -3.70 6.13
C ARG A 86 -7.84 -3.22 7.34
N GLN A 87 -9.05 -3.73 7.49
CA GLN A 87 -9.94 -3.38 8.61
C GLN A 87 -10.05 -1.86 8.79
N GLY A 88 -9.89 -1.35 10.02
CA GLY A 88 -9.85 0.08 10.35
C GLY A 88 -8.43 0.61 10.62
N PHE A 89 -7.38 -0.10 10.21
CA PHE A 89 -5.98 0.22 10.53
C PHE A 89 -5.36 1.28 9.60
N TYR A 90 -6.14 2.24 9.18
CA TYR A 90 -5.68 3.37 8.36
C TYR A 90 -6.42 4.66 8.74
N SER A 91 -5.82 5.78 8.47
CA SER A 91 -6.44 7.09 8.64
C SER A 91 -6.20 7.97 7.42
N GLN A 92 -7.05 8.97 7.25
CA GLN A 92 -6.87 9.95 6.18
C GLN A 92 -5.50 10.63 6.24
N GLU A 93 -4.99 10.91 7.45
CA GLU A 93 -3.66 11.51 7.66
C GLU A 93 -2.54 10.60 7.16
N VAL A 94 -2.56 9.30 7.55
CA VAL A 94 -1.55 8.32 7.12
C VAL A 94 -1.55 8.16 5.60
N LEU A 95 -2.74 8.05 5.00
CA LEU A 95 -2.86 7.93 3.54
C LEU A 95 -2.36 9.18 2.82
N CYS A 96 -2.76 10.38 3.27
CA CYS A 96 -2.33 11.64 2.67
C CYS A 96 -0.81 11.77 2.67
N ARG A 97 -0.18 11.55 3.83
CA ARG A 97 1.28 11.59 3.98
C ARG A 97 1.99 10.54 3.12
N SER A 98 1.39 9.36 2.97
CA SER A 98 1.95 8.29 2.14
C SER A 98 1.88 8.64 0.65
N PHE A 99 0.76 9.23 0.19
CA PHE A 99 0.61 9.72 -1.18
C PHE A 99 1.62 10.81 -1.53
N GLU A 100 1.88 11.74 -0.60
CA GLU A 100 2.86 12.82 -0.79
C GLU A 100 4.31 12.33 -0.86
N ARG A 101 4.58 11.14 -0.33
CA ARG A 101 5.93 10.57 -0.21
C ARG A 101 6.26 9.49 -1.23
N CYS A 102 5.25 8.91 -1.85
CA CYS A 102 5.46 7.91 -2.88
C CYS A 102 5.63 8.54 -4.27
N ASN A 103 6.26 7.83 -5.18
CA ASN A 103 6.27 8.18 -6.60
C ASN A 103 5.69 7.06 -7.47
N ILE A 104 5.36 5.92 -6.87
CA ILE A 104 4.55 4.86 -7.47
C ILE A 104 3.45 4.51 -6.47
N LEU A 105 2.21 4.54 -6.95
CA LEU A 105 1.03 4.17 -6.17
C LEU A 105 0.42 2.89 -6.72
N LYS A 106 0.16 1.92 -5.86
CA LYS A 106 -0.58 0.71 -6.22
C LYS A 106 -1.81 0.57 -5.33
N LEU A 107 -2.94 0.24 -5.95
CA LEU A 107 -4.22 0.04 -5.27
C LEU A 107 -5.13 -0.85 -6.11
N ASN A 108 -6.17 -1.39 -5.48
CA ASN A 108 -7.24 -2.05 -6.19
C ASN A 108 -8.44 -1.12 -6.43
N ASP A 109 -9.43 -1.59 -7.19
CA ASP A 109 -10.62 -0.81 -7.54
C ASP A 109 -11.50 -0.45 -6.33
N GLU A 110 -11.66 -1.35 -5.35
CA GLU A 110 -12.40 -1.10 -4.11
C GLU A 110 -11.69 -0.04 -3.24
N GLU A 111 -10.37 -0.12 -3.15
CA GLU A 111 -9.54 0.86 -2.46
C GLU A 111 -9.62 2.23 -3.13
N LEU A 112 -9.58 2.28 -4.46
CA LEU A 112 -9.73 3.52 -5.23
C LEU A 112 -11.09 4.20 -4.94
N ILE A 113 -12.17 3.43 -4.88
CA ILE A 113 -13.49 3.94 -4.51
C ILE A 113 -13.49 4.47 -3.07
N THR A 114 -12.90 3.70 -2.15
CA THR A 114 -12.84 4.07 -0.72
C THR A 114 -12.09 5.38 -0.52
N ILE A 115 -10.88 5.52 -1.09
CA ILE A 115 -10.11 6.77 -0.96
C ILE A 115 -10.75 7.93 -1.69
N SER A 116 -11.39 7.68 -2.84
CA SER A 116 -12.09 8.74 -3.57
C SER A 116 -13.24 9.34 -2.73
N ARG A 117 -13.99 8.51 -2.02
CA ARG A 117 -15.02 8.98 -1.09
C ARG A 117 -14.41 9.71 0.11
N MET A 118 -13.36 9.16 0.70
CA MET A 118 -12.70 9.73 1.88
C MET A 118 -12.12 11.12 1.60
N PHE A 119 -11.54 11.32 0.42
CA PHE A 119 -10.88 12.57 0.04
C PHE A 119 -11.72 13.50 -0.83
N GLY A 120 -12.94 13.08 -1.20
CA GLY A 120 -13.83 13.86 -2.04
C GLY A 120 -13.30 14.04 -3.47
N TYR A 121 -12.58 13.07 -4.00
CA TYR A 121 -12.07 13.17 -5.37
C TYR A 121 -13.22 13.04 -6.37
N PRO A 122 -13.35 13.98 -7.31
CA PRO A 122 -14.31 13.87 -8.38
C PRO A 122 -13.90 12.76 -9.36
N GLY A 123 -14.74 12.51 -10.34
CA GLY A 123 -14.50 11.51 -11.37
C GLY A 123 -15.68 10.55 -11.47
N ILE A 124 -16.11 10.29 -12.68
CA ILE A 124 -17.28 9.46 -12.97
C ILE A 124 -16.87 7.99 -12.90
N ASP A 125 -15.73 7.66 -13.50
CA ASP A 125 -15.21 6.30 -13.57
C ASP A 125 -13.87 6.13 -12.83
N LEU A 126 -13.34 4.91 -12.87
CA LEU A 126 -12.08 4.57 -12.19
C LEU A 126 -10.88 5.22 -12.88
N GLU A 127 -10.93 5.37 -14.19
CA GLU A 127 -9.83 5.96 -14.98
C GLU A 127 -9.65 7.43 -14.63
N ASP A 128 -10.75 8.22 -14.60
CA ASP A 128 -10.71 9.63 -14.17
C ASP A 128 -10.07 9.78 -12.79
N LYS A 129 -10.44 8.92 -11.83
CA LYS A 129 -9.88 8.94 -10.47
C LYS A 129 -8.38 8.64 -10.45
N CYS A 130 -7.93 7.71 -11.29
CA CYS A 130 -6.50 7.40 -11.43
C CYS A 130 -5.72 8.58 -11.98
N TRP A 131 -6.24 9.26 -13.01
CA TRP A 131 -5.62 10.47 -13.58
C TRP A 131 -5.55 11.62 -12.56
N ILE A 132 -6.60 11.79 -11.75
CA ILE A 132 -6.61 12.80 -10.68
C ILE A 132 -5.51 12.51 -9.65
N LEU A 133 -5.40 11.26 -9.19
CA LEU A 133 -4.37 10.87 -8.21
C LEU A 133 -2.96 11.02 -8.79
N LEU A 134 -2.75 10.55 -10.02
CA LEU A 134 -1.47 10.65 -10.71
C LEU A 134 -1.01 12.10 -10.81
N GLY A 135 -1.88 13.00 -11.25
CA GLY A 135 -1.56 14.42 -11.38
C GLY A 135 -1.42 15.14 -10.05
N LYS A 136 -2.34 14.90 -9.08
CA LYS A 136 -2.34 15.56 -7.77
C LYS A 136 -1.07 15.30 -6.97
N TYR A 137 -0.58 14.07 -6.98
CA TYR A 137 0.60 13.66 -6.23
C TYR A 137 1.88 13.56 -7.06
N ASN A 138 1.84 14.04 -8.32
CA ASN A 138 2.97 14.01 -9.25
C ASN A 138 3.64 12.62 -9.34
N LEU A 139 2.82 11.59 -9.45
CA LEU A 139 3.29 10.22 -9.48
C LEU A 139 3.98 9.89 -10.82
N LYS A 140 5.04 9.10 -10.76
CA LYS A 140 5.66 8.50 -11.95
C LYS A 140 4.79 7.39 -12.53
N MET A 141 4.03 6.70 -11.65
CA MET A 141 3.21 5.57 -12.04
C MET A 141 2.08 5.35 -11.02
N LEU A 142 0.92 4.94 -11.51
CA LEU A 142 -0.17 4.42 -10.72
C LEU A 142 -0.60 3.07 -11.29
N ILE A 143 -0.69 2.06 -10.42
CA ILE A 143 -1.09 0.70 -10.77
C ILE A 143 -2.45 0.43 -10.14
N LEU A 144 -3.45 0.16 -10.98
CA LEU A 144 -4.79 -0.21 -10.56
C LEU A 144 -5.03 -1.68 -10.89
N THR A 145 -5.28 -2.50 -9.87
CA THR A 145 -5.66 -3.90 -10.04
C THR A 145 -7.18 -4.04 -9.93
N CYS A 146 -7.81 -4.77 -10.86
CA CYS A 146 -9.25 -4.98 -10.94
C CYS A 146 -9.62 -6.48 -10.88
N GLY A 147 -8.90 -7.26 -10.10
CA GLY A 147 -9.14 -8.69 -9.93
C GLY A 147 -9.17 -9.44 -11.26
N ILE A 148 -10.27 -10.13 -11.53
CA ILE A 148 -10.46 -10.89 -12.79
C ILE A 148 -10.55 -9.99 -14.03
N ASN A 149 -10.78 -8.69 -13.87
CA ASN A 149 -10.94 -7.74 -14.96
C ASN A 149 -9.61 -7.15 -15.46
N GLY A 150 -8.47 -7.61 -14.91
CA GLY A 150 -7.17 -7.16 -15.36
C GLY A 150 -6.54 -6.09 -14.49
N SER A 151 -5.51 -5.44 -15.02
CA SER A 151 -4.76 -4.38 -14.33
C SER A 151 -4.40 -3.26 -15.30
N TYR A 152 -4.43 -2.05 -14.78
CA TYR A 152 -4.06 -0.84 -15.51
C TYR A 152 -2.78 -0.25 -14.91
N VAL A 153 -1.93 0.28 -15.76
CA VAL A 153 -0.76 1.06 -15.36
C VAL A 153 -0.84 2.43 -16.03
N PHE A 154 -0.99 3.46 -15.21
CA PHE A 154 -1.02 4.86 -15.62
C PHE A 154 0.36 5.48 -15.42
N SER A 155 0.82 6.22 -16.38
CA SER A 155 2.00 7.09 -16.31
C SER A 155 1.69 8.42 -17.00
N PRO A 156 2.47 9.49 -16.78
CA PRO A 156 2.20 10.77 -17.43
C PRO A 156 1.99 10.63 -18.95
N GLY A 157 0.75 10.86 -19.41
CA GLY A 157 0.35 10.81 -20.82
C GLY A 157 0.14 9.43 -21.42
N ALA A 158 0.19 8.34 -20.63
CA ALA A 158 -0.03 6.99 -21.14
C ALA A 158 -0.75 6.08 -20.14
N VAL A 159 -1.55 5.17 -20.67
CA VAL A 159 -2.17 4.06 -19.93
C VAL A 159 -1.93 2.74 -20.65
N SER A 160 -1.62 1.71 -19.91
CA SER A 160 -1.49 0.34 -20.41
C SER A 160 -2.43 -0.57 -19.64
N PHE A 161 -2.97 -1.56 -20.33
CA PHE A 161 -3.88 -2.55 -19.74
C PHE A 161 -3.38 -3.98 -20.01
N VAL A 162 -3.52 -4.85 -19.02
CA VAL A 162 -3.22 -6.26 -19.12
C VAL A 162 -4.38 -7.07 -18.54
N GLU A 163 -4.89 -8.03 -19.31
CA GLU A 163 -5.91 -8.96 -18.86
C GLU A 163 -5.37 -9.91 -17.79
N THR A 164 -6.21 -10.25 -16.81
CA THR A 164 -5.87 -11.29 -15.83
C THR A 164 -5.84 -12.67 -16.53
N PRO A 165 -4.78 -13.47 -16.37
CA PRO A 165 -4.72 -14.82 -16.91
C PRO A 165 -5.86 -15.69 -16.38
N LYS A 166 -6.53 -16.42 -17.27
CA LYS A 166 -7.60 -17.37 -16.91
C LYS A 166 -6.98 -18.66 -16.39
N VAL A 167 -6.99 -18.83 -15.08
CA VAL A 167 -6.48 -20.02 -14.39
C VAL A 167 -7.52 -20.60 -13.45
N LYS A 168 -7.39 -21.90 -13.12
CA LYS A 168 -8.20 -22.47 -12.04
C LYS A 168 -7.66 -21.97 -10.72
N VAL A 169 -8.42 -21.10 -10.07
CA VAL A 169 -8.04 -20.52 -8.77
C VAL A 169 -8.06 -21.59 -7.68
N ALA A 170 -6.96 -21.75 -6.96
CA ALA A 170 -6.85 -22.57 -5.77
C ALA A 170 -6.92 -21.71 -4.51
N ASP A 171 -6.28 -20.52 -4.55
CA ASP A 171 -6.26 -19.52 -3.49
C ASP A 171 -6.01 -18.14 -4.12
N THR A 172 -6.47 -17.07 -3.47
CA THR A 172 -6.28 -15.68 -3.90
C THR A 172 -5.33 -14.89 -3.00
N VAL A 173 -4.79 -15.50 -1.95
CA VAL A 173 -3.82 -14.85 -1.06
C VAL A 173 -2.56 -14.48 -1.83
N GLY A 174 -2.17 -13.21 -1.77
CA GLY A 174 -1.01 -12.68 -2.49
C GLY A 174 -1.21 -12.45 -3.99
N ALA A 175 -2.41 -12.72 -4.54
CA ALA A 175 -2.65 -12.55 -5.98
C ALA A 175 -2.61 -11.09 -6.44
N GLY A 176 -2.67 -10.13 -5.51
CA GLY A 176 -2.60 -8.70 -5.80
C GLY A 176 -1.23 -8.07 -5.53
N ASP A 177 -0.28 -8.84 -5.04
CA ASP A 177 1.04 -8.33 -4.62
C ASP A 177 2.03 -8.14 -5.78
#